data_acf90baa0920ba416ea3d993f386cf30
#
_entry.id   acf90baa0920ba416ea3d993f386cf30
#
_cell.length_a   1.000
_cell.length_b   1.000
_cell.length_c   1.000
_cell.angle_alpha   90.00
_cell.angle_beta   90.00
_cell.angle_gamma   90.00
#
_symmetry.space_group_name_H-M   'P 1'
#
loop_
_entity.id
_entity.type
_entity.pdbx_description
1 polymer ?
#
loop_
_entity_poly.entity_id
_entity_poly.type
_entity_poly.pdbx_seq_one_letter_code
_entity_poly.pdbx_strand_id
1 'polypeptide(L)'
;TKYVNDKQITDHYAIIPTGQGMGALKGLPNLSQRVYDVIVRRFLSIFYPPAVYQKVSIVTKIKEESFFSSFKVLAEEGYLKVTGVPGRKNDNNDNTDSTEDKDTDAAFFARIQSLKKGMTLPVQSLDIKEGKTSPPKRYNSGSLILAMENAGQLIEDEELRAQIKGSGIGTSATRGEILKKLFNNKYLALNKKTQIVTPTMLGEMIYDVVDHSIRPLLNPELTASWEKGLTYVADGDITSDEYMKKLDDFVSRRTLAVKGLNNQYQMRACYDKAAQFYKKPVRKTGKT
;
A
#
# COMPACT_ATOMS: atom_id res chain seq x y z
N THR A 1 -2.47 -26.46 11.57
CA THR A 1 -3.47 -26.00 10.56
C THR A 1 -2.83 -24.96 9.66
N LYS A 2 -3.41 -24.71 8.50
CA LYS A 2 -2.90 -23.72 7.50
C LYS A 2 -2.75 -22.31 8.08
N TYR A 3 -3.47 -21.98 9.14
CA TYR A 3 -3.55 -20.63 9.73
C TYR A 3 -2.85 -20.53 11.10
N VAL A 4 -2.24 -21.59 11.59
CA VAL A 4 -1.48 -21.61 12.84
C VAL A 4 -0.06 -22.05 12.52
N ASN A 5 0.87 -21.12 12.66
CA ASN A 5 2.29 -21.36 12.42
C ASN A 5 3.13 -20.58 13.43
N ASP A 6 3.52 -21.28 14.50
CA ASP A 6 4.30 -20.70 15.60
C ASP A 6 5.68 -20.21 15.13
N LYS A 7 6.23 -20.80 14.05
CA LYS A 7 7.53 -20.39 13.48
C LYS A 7 7.49 -19.02 12.80
N GLN A 8 6.29 -18.49 12.51
CA GLN A 8 6.09 -17.16 11.91
C GLN A 8 5.75 -16.09 12.94
N ILE A 9 5.71 -16.43 14.22
CA ILE A 9 5.51 -15.45 15.29
C ILE A 9 6.83 -14.72 15.48
N THR A 10 6.81 -13.40 15.28
CA THR A 10 7.98 -12.53 15.53
C THR A 10 7.83 -11.76 16.83
N ASP A 11 6.93 -10.77 16.85
CA ASP A 11 6.77 -9.84 17.98
C ASP A 11 5.44 -10.03 18.72
N HIS A 12 4.37 -10.40 18.02
CA HIS A 12 3.02 -10.44 18.54
C HIS A 12 2.23 -11.64 18.04
N TYR A 13 1.32 -12.11 18.87
CA TYR A 13 0.32 -13.09 18.49
C TYR A 13 -0.79 -12.46 17.64
N ALA A 14 -1.57 -13.31 16.97
CA ALA A 14 -2.75 -12.86 16.23
C ALA A 14 -3.78 -12.22 17.18
N ILE A 15 -4.46 -11.18 16.71
CA ILE A 15 -5.58 -10.57 17.42
C ILE A 15 -6.81 -11.44 17.19
N ILE A 16 -7.34 -12.01 18.26
CA ILE A 16 -8.55 -12.85 18.22
C ILE A 16 -9.64 -12.24 19.12
N PRO A 17 -10.93 -12.33 18.72
CA PRO A 17 -12.01 -11.89 19.57
C PRO A 17 -12.21 -12.90 20.72
N THR A 18 -12.22 -12.42 21.98
CA THR A 18 -12.40 -13.27 23.18
C THR A 18 -13.86 -13.48 23.56
N GLY A 19 -14.76 -12.67 23.01
CA GLY A 19 -16.17 -12.66 23.42
C GLY A 19 -16.44 -11.94 24.74
N GLN A 20 -15.42 -11.46 25.44
CA GLN A 20 -15.59 -10.71 26.68
C GLN A 20 -16.07 -9.29 26.42
N GLY A 21 -16.91 -8.76 27.32
CA GLY A 21 -17.36 -7.36 27.24
C GLY A 21 -18.39 -7.06 26.13
N MET A 22 -19.00 -8.08 25.52
CA MET A 22 -19.97 -7.91 24.43
C MET A 22 -21.16 -7.01 24.80
N GLY A 23 -21.57 -7.00 26.08
CA GLY A 23 -22.64 -6.13 26.57
C GLY A 23 -22.33 -4.64 26.49
N ALA A 24 -21.04 -4.27 26.61
CA ALA A 24 -20.58 -2.88 26.51
C ALA A 24 -20.40 -2.40 25.06
N LEU A 25 -20.40 -3.30 24.07
CA LEU A 25 -20.10 -2.97 22.67
C LEU A 25 -21.03 -1.89 22.11
N LYS A 26 -22.33 -1.95 22.44
CA LYS A 26 -23.33 -0.97 21.97
C LYS A 26 -23.10 0.45 22.52
N GLY A 27 -22.42 0.57 23.66
CA GLY A 27 -22.07 1.86 24.27
C GLY A 27 -20.79 2.51 23.70
N LEU A 28 -20.03 1.80 22.88
CA LEU A 28 -18.80 2.31 22.30
C LEU A 28 -19.08 3.29 21.13
N PRO A 29 -18.14 4.20 20.83
CA PRO A 29 -18.20 5.01 19.63
C PRO A 29 -18.34 4.15 18.38
N ASN A 30 -19.08 4.62 17.38
CA ASN A 30 -19.35 3.89 16.12
C ASN A 30 -18.07 3.37 15.44
N LEU A 31 -17.01 4.18 15.43
CA LEU A 31 -15.73 3.77 14.87
C LEU A 31 -15.16 2.53 15.58
N SER A 32 -15.20 2.49 16.89
CA SER A 32 -14.73 1.34 17.69
C SER A 32 -15.54 0.08 17.40
N GLN A 33 -16.87 0.21 17.30
CA GLN A 33 -17.75 -0.92 16.94
C GLN A 33 -17.41 -1.47 15.55
N ARG A 34 -17.19 -0.59 14.56
CA ARG A 34 -16.82 -0.98 13.19
C ARG A 34 -15.46 -1.67 13.14
N VAL A 35 -14.47 -1.17 13.89
CA VAL A 35 -13.15 -1.82 13.98
C VAL A 35 -13.27 -3.21 14.58
N TYR A 36 -14.04 -3.36 15.66
CA TYR A 36 -14.28 -4.66 16.25
C TYR A 36 -14.98 -5.62 15.29
N ASP A 37 -16.02 -5.17 14.59
CA ASP A 37 -16.74 -5.98 13.58
C ASP A 37 -15.79 -6.47 12.46
N VAL A 38 -14.92 -5.61 11.96
CA VAL A 38 -13.91 -5.99 10.95
C VAL A 38 -12.97 -7.07 11.47
N ILE A 39 -12.49 -6.93 12.71
CA ILE A 39 -11.60 -7.93 13.35
C ILE A 39 -12.32 -9.27 13.48
N VAL A 40 -13.56 -9.26 14.00
CA VAL A 40 -14.37 -10.47 14.15
C VAL A 40 -14.62 -11.15 12.81
N ARG A 41 -15.05 -10.39 11.79
CA ARG A 41 -15.28 -10.93 10.45
C ARG A 41 -14.00 -11.50 9.84
N ARG A 42 -12.87 -10.81 10.01
CA ARG A 42 -11.58 -11.31 9.53
C ARG A 42 -11.19 -12.61 10.22
N PHE A 43 -11.35 -12.69 11.53
CA PHE A 43 -11.09 -13.92 12.30
C PHE A 43 -12.00 -15.07 11.86
N LEU A 44 -13.30 -14.83 11.77
CA LEU A 44 -14.25 -15.86 11.36
C LEU A 44 -14.01 -16.33 9.92
N SER A 45 -13.56 -15.45 9.04
CA SER A 45 -13.34 -15.77 7.62
C SER A 45 -12.29 -16.86 7.41
N ILE A 46 -11.36 -17.07 8.35
CA ILE A 46 -10.33 -18.12 8.22
C ILE A 46 -10.91 -19.54 8.32
N PHE A 47 -12.10 -19.71 8.89
CA PHE A 47 -12.77 -21.00 9.02
C PHE A 47 -13.67 -21.34 7.83
N TYR A 48 -13.82 -20.42 6.89
CA TYR A 48 -14.60 -20.63 5.67
C TYR A 48 -13.71 -21.05 4.49
N PRO A 49 -14.26 -21.80 3.53
CA PRO A 49 -13.52 -22.13 2.31
C PRO A 49 -13.21 -20.86 1.51
N PRO A 50 -12.24 -20.91 0.59
CA PRO A 50 -11.97 -19.79 -0.31
C PRO A 50 -13.16 -19.46 -1.19
N ALA A 51 -13.30 -18.20 -1.59
CA ALA A 51 -14.25 -17.80 -2.62
C ALA A 51 -13.79 -18.34 -3.98
N VAL A 52 -14.72 -18.93 -4.72
CA VAL A 52 -14.45 -19.50 -6.05
C VAL A 52 -15.02 -18.59 -7.12
N TYR A 53 -14.19 -18.25 -8.08
CA TYR A 53 -14.57 -17.43 -9.22
C TYR A 53 -14.41 -18.21 -10.53
N GLN A 54 -15.39 -18.10 -11.40
CA GLN A 54 -15.24 -18.52 -12.80
C GLN A 54 -14.70 -17.36 -13.61
N LYS A 55 -13.59 -17.58 -14.32
CA LYS A 55 -12.97 -16.61 -15.21
C LYS A 55 -13.02 -17.10 -16.63
N VAL A 56 -13.60 -16.30 -17.53
CA VAL A 56 -13.63 -16.54 -18.96
C VAL A 56 -12.80 -15.47 -19.66
N SER A 57 -11.88 -15.88 -20.51
CA SER A 57 -11.10 -14.99 -21.36
C SER A 57 -11.41 -15.31 -22.83
N ILE A 58 -11.81 -14.30 -23.59
CA ILE A 58 -12.18 -14.43 -24.99
C ILE A 58 -11.24 -13.54 -25.81
N VAL A 59 -10.73 -14.10 -26.90
CA VAL A 59 -10.02 -13.34 -27.93
C VAL A 59 -10.82 -13.40 -29.20
N THR A 60 -11.38 -12.27 -29.59
CA THR A 60 -12.11 -12.11 -30.86
C THR A 60 -11.16 -11.54 -31.91
N LYS A 61 -11.12 -12.12 -33.09
CA LYS A 61 -10.31 -11.64 -34.22
C LYS A 61 -11.19 -11.06 -35.30
N ILE A 62 -10.81 -9.88 -35.79
CA ILE A 62 -11.42 -9.23 -36.94
C ILE A 62 -10.28 -8.88 -37.88
N LYS A 63 -10.12 -9.64 -38.97
CA LYS A 63 -8.93 -9.59 -39.87
C LYS A 63 -7.64 -9.78 -39.05
N GLU A 64 -6.72 -8.84 -39.11
CA GLU A 64 -5.44 -8.86 -38.38
C GLU A 64 -5.54 -8.41 -36.93
N GLU A 65 -6.65 -7.78 -36.52
CA GLU A 65 -6.83 -7.20 -35.20
C GLU A 65 -7.39 -8.19 -34.19
N SER A 66 -6.89 -8.13 -32.95
CA SER A 66 -7.32 -8.96 -31.85
C SER A 66 -7.93 -8.14 -30.71
N PHE A 67 -9.13 -8.51 -30.29
CA PHE A 67 -9.87 -7.88 -29.20
C PHE A 67 -9.93 -8.83 -28.01
N PHE A 68 -9.45 -8.37 -26.87
CA PHE A 68 -9.35 -9.17 -25.64
C PHE A 68 -10.46 -8.79 -24.68
N SER A 69 -11.23 -9.79 -24.22
CA SER A 69 -12.28 -9.62 -23.21
C SER A 69 -12.06 -10.60 -22.07
N SER A 70 -12.24 -10.15 -20.85
CA SER A 70 -12.11 -11.00 -19.65
C SER A 70 -13.31 -10.76 -18.74
N PHE A 71 -13.93 -11.86 -18.30
CA PHE A 71 -15.11 -11.85 -17.45
C PHE A 71 -14.84 -12.72 -16.23
N LYS A 72 -15.30 -12.26 -15.07
CA LYS A 72 -15.12 -12.96 -13.80
C LYS A 72 -16.44 -12.92 -13.03
N VAL A 73 -16.97 -14.08 -12.68
CA VAL A 73 -18.20 -14.21 -11.91
C VAL A 73 -17.92 -15.02 -10.65
N LEU A 74 -18.50 -14.60 -9.53
CA LEU A 74 -18.44 -15.32 -8.27
C LEU A 74 -19.33 -16.56 -8.34
N ALA A 75 -18.72 -17.74 -8.30
CA ALA A 75 -19.42 -19.02 -8.31
C ALA A 75 -19.78 -19.49 -6.90
N GLU A 76 -18.84 -19.36 -5.96
CA GLU A 76 -19.03 -19.74 -4.57
C GLU A 76 -18.50 -18.63 -3.66
N GLU A 77 -19.32 -18.15 -2.75
CA GLU A 77 -18.97 -17.04 -1.88
C GLU A 77 -17.85 -17.38 -0.88
N GLY A 78 -17.80 -18.63 -0.41
CA GLY A 78 -16.81 -19.03 0.59
C GLY A 78 -16.75 -18.07 1.78
N TYR A 79 -15.54 -17.57 2.11
CA TYR A 79 -15.33 -16.62 3.21
C TYR A 79 -16.04 -15.26 3.01
N LEU A 80 -16.42 -14.91 1.78
CA LEU A 80 -17.14 -13.66 1.49
C LEU A 80 -18.52 -13.61 2.14
N LYS A 81 -19.10 -14.76 2.53
CA LYS A 81 -20.33 -14.80 3.35
C LYS A 81 -20.18 -14.00 4.64
N VAL A 82 -18.98 -13.98 5.20
CA VAL A 82 -18.69 -13.31 6.47
C VAL A 82 -18.13 -11.90 6.25
N THR A 83 -17.21 -11.74 5.31
CA THR A 83 -16.53 -10.45 5.07
C THR A 83 -17.30 -9.51 4.16
N GLY A 84 -18.26 -10.01 3.39
CA GLY A 84 -18.92 -9.30 2.30
C GLY A 84 -18.13 -9.36 1.00
N VAL A 85 -18.80 -9.14 -0.12
CA VAL A 85 -18.19 -9.09 -1.46
C VAL A 85 -17.57 -7.71 -1.65
N PRO A 86 -16.26 -7.60 -1.96
CA PRO A 86 -15.65 -6.31 -2.28
C PRO A 86 -16.36 -5.65 -3.47
N GLY A 87 -16.74 -4.38 -3.34
CA GLY A 87 -17.41 -3.63 -4.42
C GLY A 87 -18.95 -3.72 -4.43
N ARG A 88 -19.58 -4.64 -3.71
CA ARG A 88 -21.01 -4.54 -3.41
C ARG A 88 -21.23 -3.42 -2.40
N LYS A 89 -21.81 -2.31 -2.84
CA LYS A 89 -22.24 -1.22 -1.96
C LYS A 89 -23.28 -1.76 -0.98
N ASN A 90 -22.89 -1.98 0.26
CA ASN A 90 -23.83 -1.72 1.36
C ASN A 90 -23.81 -0.21 1.54
N ASP A 91 -25.00 0.40 1.40
CA ASP A 91 -25.22 1.83 1.50
C ASP A 91 -24.32 2.51 2.53
N ASN A 92 -23.48 3.39 2.08
CA ASN A 92 -23.02 4.67 2.60
C ASN A 92 -21.59 4.97 2.15
N ASN A 93 -21.55 5.75 1.07
CA ASN A 93 -20.52 6.76 0.83
C ASN A 93 -19.06 6.29 0.74
N ASP A 94 -18.66 5.69 -0.40
CA ASP A 94 -17.27 5.78 -0.82
C ASP A 94 -17.17 5.85 -2.35
N ASN A 95 -16.74 7.02 -2.84
CA ASN A 95 -16.38 7.26 -4.23
C ASN A 95 -15.04 6.56 -4.51
N THR A 96 -15.06 5.27 -4.71
CA THR A 96 -13.97 4.58 -5.38
C THR A 96 -14.45 4.21 -6.78
N ASP A 97 -13.95 4.97 -7.74
CA ASP A 97 -14.02 4.69 -9.16
C ASP A 97 -13.21 3.40 -9.45
N SER A 98 -13.79 2.26 -9.14
CA SER A 98 -13.32 0.96 -9.61
C SER A 98 -14.10 0.63 -10.87
N THR A 99 -13.68 1.23 -11.98
CA THR A 99 -13.96 0.71 -13.30
C THR A 99 -13.29 -0.64 -13.40
N GLU A 100 -14.07 -1.74 -13.31
CA GLU A 100 -13.83 -3.02 -13.99
C GLU A 100 -14.36 -4.28 -13.28
N ASP A 101 -15.23 -4.19 -12.27
CA ASP A 101 -16.03 -5.36 -11.86
C ASP A 101 -17.52 -4.96 -11.81
N LYS A 102 -18.10 -4.71 -12.98
CA LYS A 102 -19.56 -4.79 -13.11
C LYS A 102 -19.93 -6.24 -12.83
N ASP A 103 -20.78 -6.48 -11.82
CA ASP A 103 -21.44 -7.76 -11.63
C ASP A 103 -22.02 -8.17 -12.99
N THR A 104 -21.30 -9.03 -13.68
CA THR A 104 -21.72 -9.53 -14.98
C THR A 104 -22.95 -10.37 -14.68
N ASP A 105 -24.08 -9.95 -15.17
CA ASP A 105 -25.35 -10.63 -14.98
C ASP A 105 -25.15 -12.14 -15.27
N ALA A 106 -25.64 -13.00 -14.40
CA ALA A 106 -25.50 -14.45 -14.54
C ALA A 106 -26.03 -14.95 -15.90
N ALA A 107 -27.06 -14.30 -16.43
CA ALA A 107 -27.59 -14.58 -17.76
C ALA A 107 -26.60 -14.22 -18.88
N PHE A 108 -25.89 -13.10 -18.75
CA PHE A 108 -24.85 -12.71 -19.69
C PHE A 108 -23.66 -13.68 -19.63
N PHE A 109 -23.29 -14.11 -18.44
CA PHE A 109 -22.20 -15.07 -18.25
C PHE A 109 -22.54 -16.46 -18.85
N ALA A 110 -23.78 -16.94 -18.67
CA ALA A 110 -24.25 -18.17 -19.30
C ALA A 110 -24.18 -18.09 -20.83
N ARG A 111 -24.53 -16.94 -21.42
CA ARG A 111 -24.39 -16.71 -22.87
C ARG A 111 -22.94 -16.74 -23.32
N ILE A 112 -22.03 -16.16 -22.55
CA ILE A 112 -20.59 -16.19 -22.85
C ILE A 112 -20.03 -17.61 -22.75
N GLN A 113 -20.45 -18.40 -21.77
CA GLN A 113 -20.03 -19.79 -21.63
C GLN A 113 -20.48 -20.69 -22.80
N SER A 114 -21.55 -20.32 -23.51
CA SER A 114 -21.99 -21.06 -24.70
C SER A 114 -21.10 -20.84 -25.91
N LEU A 115 -20.21 -19.84 -25.91
CA LEU A 115 -19.30 -19.55 -27.01
C LEU A 115 -18.22 -20.63 -27.11
N LYS A 116 -17.93 -21.09 -28.33
CA LYS A 116 -16.88 -22.08 -28.61
C LYS A 116 -15.81 -21.47 -29.50
N LYS A 117 -14.59 -22.02 -29.38
CA LYS A 117 -13.50 -21.63 -30.27
C LYS A 117 -13.89 -21.85 -31.74
N GLY A 118 -13.68 -20.83 -32.56
CA GLY A 118 -14.02 -20.88 -33.99
C GLY A 118 -15.45 -20.44 -34.34
N MET A 119 -16.28 -20.08 -33.35
CA MET A 119 -17.59 -19.47 -33.65
C MET A 119 -17.41 -18.09 -34.27
N THR A 120 -18.24 -17.77 -35.23
CA THR A 120 -18.32 -16.43 -35.85
C THR A 120 -19.44 -15.65 -35.18
N LEU A 121 -19.13 -14.41 -34.76
CA LEU A 121 -20.08 -13.49 -34.18
C LEU A 121 -20.28 -12.31 -35.11
N PRO A 122 -21.52 -11.79 -35.28
CA PRO A 122 -21.76 -10.59 -36.07
C PRO A 122 -21.18 -9.36 -35.35
N VAL A 123 -20.42 -8.54 -36.08
CA VAL A 123 -19.97 -7.24 -35.61
C VAL A 123 -21.08 -6.24 -35.82
N GLN A 124 -21.57 -5.64 -34.74
CA GLN A 124 -22.66 -4.64 -34.82
C GLN A 124 -22.07 -3.25 -35.06
N SER A 125 -21.02 -2.87 -34.34
CA SER A 125 -20.34 -1.59 -34.51
C SER A 125 -18.87 -1.72 -34.11
N LEU A 126 -18.05 -0.83 -34.61
CA LEU A 126 -16.67 -0.60 -34.19
C LEU A 126 -16.54 0.87 -33.84
N ASP A 127 -16.33 1.17 -32.59
CA ASP A 127 -16.21 2.52 -32.08
C ASP A 127 -14.77 2.77 -31.59
N ILE A 128 -14.23 3.91 -31.95
CA ILE A 128 -12.94 4.37 -31.43
C ILE A 128 -13.23 5.15 -30.15
N LYS A 129 -12.83 4.60 -29.00
CA LYS A 129 -12.93 5.30 -27.73
C LYS A 129 -11.62 6.01 -27.45
N GLU A 130 -11.61 7.31 -27.58
CA GLU A 130 -10.50 8.12 -27.15
C GLU A 130 -10.41 8.13 -25.64
N GLY A 131 -9.19 8.00 -25.13
CA GLY A 131 -8.92 8.04 -23.71
C GLY A 131 -7.55 8.63 -23.41
N LYS A 132 -7.38 9.13 -22.19
CA LYS A 132 -6.10 9.60 -21.69
C LYS A 132 -5.63 8.66 -20.60
N THR A 133 -4.36 8.31 -20.60
CA THR A 133 -3.75 7.62 -19.48
C THR A 133 -3.79 8.51 -18.24
N SER A 134 -4.03 7.91 -17.10
CA SER A 134 -3.98 8.61 -15.81
C SER A 134 -2.72 8.23 -15.05
N PRO A 135 -2.16 9.15 -14.25
CA PRO A 135 -1.04 8.81 -13.39
C PRO A 135 -1.46 7.77 -12.33
N PRO A 136 -0.50 7.09 -11.70
CA PRO A 136 -0.80 6.20 -10.58
C PRO A 136 -1.63 6.90 -9.51
N LYS A 137 -2.56 6.17 -8.89
CA LYS A 137 -3.39 6.72 -7.81
C LYS A 137 -2.50 7.13 -6.63
N ARG A 138 -2.82 8.27 -6.00
CA ARG A 138 -2.16 8.68 -4.76
C ARG A 138 -2.46 7.69 -3.64
N TYR A 139 -1.52 7.55 -2.72
CA TYR A 139 -1.73 6.72 -1.55
C TYR A 139 -2.81 7.28 -0.63
N ASN A 140 -3.57 6.39 -0.03
CA ASN A 140 -4.31 6.64 1.21
C ASN A 140 -3.55 6.00 2.38
N SER A 141 -3.99 6.21 3.61
CA SER A 141 -3.30 5.68 4.80
C SER A 141 -3.12 4.15 4.74
N GLY A 142 -4.15 3.42 4.30
CA GLY A 142 -4.07 1.96 4.19
C GLY A 142 -3.13 1.49 3.08
N SER A 143 -3.25 2.06 1.89
CA SER A 143 -2.36 1.68 0.77
C SER A 143 -0.91 2.09 1.00
N LEU A 144 -0.65 3.14 1.81
CA LEU A 144 0.71 3.53 2.19
C LEU A 144 1.31 2.53 3.19
N ILE A 145 0.53 2.02 4.15
CA ILE A 145 0.97 0.92 5.03
C ILE A 145 1.31 -0.33 4.23
N LEU A 146 0.47 -0.70 3.24
CA LEU A 146 0.76 -1.82 2.35
C LEU A 146 2.01 -1.59 1.49
N ALA A 147 2.24 -0.36 1.03
CA ALA A 147 3.47 -0.02 0.31
C ALA A 147 4.71 -0.15 1.19
N MET A 148 4.63 0.24 2.46
CA MET A 148 5.72 0.03 3.43
C MET A 148 5.97 -1.47 3.66
N GLU A 149 4.92 -2.27 3.78
CA GLU A 149 5.03 -3.73 3.93
C GLU A 149 5.67 -4.39 2.72
N ASN A 150 5.34 -3.91 1.52
CA ASN A 150 5.84 -4.45 0.27
C ASN A 150 7.05 -3.67 -0.29
N ALA A 151 7.74 -2.88 0.53
CA ALA A 151 8.87 -2.05 0.11
C ALA A 151 10.01 -2.86 -0.52
N GLY A 152 10.15 -4.14 -0.16
CA GLY A 152 11.10 -5.05 -0.78
C GLY A 152 10.91 -5.23 -2.29
N GLN A 153 9.72 -4.99 -2.83
CA GLN A 153 9.49 -5.08 -4.28
C GLN A 153 10.25 -3.99 -5.08
N LEU A 154 10.70 -2.93 -4.41
CA LEU A 154 11.49 -1.85 -5.00
C LEU A 154 13.00 -2.14 -5.02
N ILE A 155 13.43 -3.26 -4.44
CA ILE A 155 14.83 -3.66 -4.35
C ILE A 155 15.16 -4.58 -5.54
N GLU A 156 16.18 -4.23 -6.31
CA GLU A 156 16.62 -5.02 -7.46
C GLU A 156 17.44 -6.24 -7.04
N ASP A 157 18.27 -6.11 -6.00
CA ASP A 157 19.06 -7.20 -5.45
C ASP A 157 18.17 -8.26 -4.80
N GLU A 158 18.23 -9.50 -5.29
CA GLU A 158 17.37 -10.60 -4.83
C GLU A 158 17.65 -11.01 -3.39
N GLU A 159 18.91 -10.95 -2.95
CA GLU A 159 19.28 -11.33 -1.59
C GLU A 159 18.78 -10.29 -0.57
N LEU A 160 18.98 -9.01 -0.86
CA LEU A 160 18.45 -7.91 -0.04
C LEU A 160 16.93 -7.87 -0.08
N ARG A 161 16.34 -8.17 -1.22
CA ARG A 161 14.87 -8.30 -1.36
C ARG A 161 14.33 -9.42 -0.48
N ALA A 162 15.02 -10.57 -0.43
CA ALA A 162 14.62 -11.69 0.41
C ALA A 162 14.68 -11.33 1.90
N GLN A 163 15.66 -10.53 2.31
CA GLN A 163 15.82 -10.07 3.70
C GLN A 163 14.64 -9.20 4.18
N ILE A 164 14.13 -8.31 3.32
CA ILE A 164 12.97 -7.45 3.63
C ILE A 164 11.64 -8.15 3.30
N LYS A 165 11.66 -9.27 2.57
CA LYS A 165 10.46 -9.98 2.19
C LYS A 165 9.69 -10.45 3.43
N GLY A 166 8.51 -9.86 3.67
CA GLY A 166 7.66 -10.18 4.82
C GLY A 166 7.80 -9.22 6.00
N SER A 167 8.88 -8.46 6.12
CA SER A 167 9.01 -7.39 7.14
C SER A 167 8.74 -6.01 6.57
N GLY A 168 9.26 -5.69 5.36
CA GLY A 168 9.12 -4.37 4.74
C GLY A 168 9.84 -3.27 5.53
N ILE A 169 9.35 -2.04 5.42
CA ILE A 169 9.78 -0.90 6.23
C ILE A 169 8.93 -0.85 7.50
N GLY A 170 9.57 -0.97 8.65
CA GLY A 170 8.90 -1.08 9.95
C GLY A 170 8.13 -2.39 10.11
N THR A 171 7.65 -2.63 11.32
CA THR A 171 6.81 -3.79 11.66
C THR A 171 5.33 -3.44 11.55
N SER A 172 4.44 -4.41 11.63
CA SER A 172 3.00 -4.20 11.70
C SER A 172 2.59 -3.28 12.86
N ALA A 173 3.31 -3.34 13.98
CA ALA A 173 3.08 -2.49 15.15
C ALA A 173 3.58 -1.05 14.95
N THR A 174 4.66 -0.83 14.20
CA THR A 174 5.34 0.47 14.12
C THR A 174 4.94 1.32 12.92
N ARG A 175 4.44 0.72 11.81
CA ARG A 175 4.07 1.46 10.59
C ARG A 175 3.06 2.58 10.85
N GLY A 176 2.04 2.30 11.67
CA GLY A 176 1.04 3.31 12.04
C GLY A 176 1.65 4.50 12.79
N GLU A 177 2.55 4.24 13.75
CA GLU A 177 3.25 5.29 14.49
C GLU A 177 4.25 6.08 13.63
N ILE A 178 4.91 5.42 12.67
CA ILE A 178 5.77 6.11 11.68
C ILE A 178 4.93 7.12 10.89
N LEU A 179 3.78 6.71 10.33
CA LEU A 179 2.89 7.61 9.60
C LEU A 179 2.38 8.75 10.48
N LYS A 180 1.98 8.45 11.71
CA LYS A 180 1.54 9.45 12.68
C LYS A 180 2.62 10.50 12.96
N LYS A 181 3.90 10.08 13.10
CA LYS A 181 5.04 11.00 13.23
C LYS A 181 5.19 11.89 11.99
N LEU A 182 5.08 11.33 10.79
CA LEU A 182 5.19 12.10 9.54
C LEU A 182 4.07 13.14 9.41
N PHE A 183 2.83 12.82 9.84
CA PHE A 183 1.73 13.77 9.88
C PHE A 183 1.92 14.84 10.96
N ASN A 184 2.34 14.45 12.16
CA ASN A 184 2.58 15.38 13.28
C ASN A 184 3.71 16.38 12.96
N ASN A 185 4.78 15.90 12.32
CA ASN A 185 5.89 16.71 11.84
C ASN A 185 5.53 17.55 10.60
N LYS A 186 4.30 17.39 10.08
CA LYS A 186 3.82 18.11 8.90
C LYS A 186 4.65 17.82 7.64
N TYR A 187 5.27 16.67 7.55
CA TYR A 187 5.91 16.20 6.31
C TYR A 187 4.88 15.66 5.32
N LEU A 188 3.84 15.02 5.85
CA LEU A 188 2.70 14.55 5.10
C LEU A 188 1.41 15.25 5.58
N ALA A 189 0.47 15.42 4.65
CA ALA A 189 -0.88 15.88 4.91
C ALA A 189 -1.88 14.80 4.56
N LEU A 190 -2.91 14.62 5.40
CA LEU A 190 -4.01 13.71 5.18
C LEU A 190 -5.29 14.52 4.93
N ASN A 191 -5.90 14.30 3.77
CA ASN A 191 -7.25 14.80 3.54
C ASN A 191 -8.26 13.92 4.30
N LYS A 192 -8.88 14.49 5.33
CA LYS A 192 -9.82 13.74 6.20
C LYS A 192 -11.04 13.19 5.45
N LYS A 193 -11.48 13.84 4.37
CA LYS A 193 -12.66 13.44 3.59
C LYS A 193 -12.34 12.32 2.60
N THR A 194 -11.26 12.46 1.85
CA THR A 194 -10.86 11.48 0.81
C THR A 194 -9.84 10.45 1.30
N GLN A 195 -9.29 10.63 2.51
CA GLN A 195 -8.20 9.83 3.08
C GLN A 195 -6.92 9.81 2.22
N ILE A 196 -6.80 10.70 1.24
CA ILE A 196 -5.63 10.80 0.38
C ILE A 196 -4.49 11.46 1.15
N VAL A 197 -3.32 10.83 1.07
CA VAL A 197 -2.06 11.32 1.62
C VAL A 197 -1.30 12.08 0.55
N THR A 198 -0.79 13.26 0.90
CA THR A 198 0.04 14.09 0.02
C THR A 198 1.25 14.61 0.79
N PRO A 199 2.40 14.84 0.15
CA PRO A 199 3.48 15.58 0.77
C PRO A 199 3.00 17.01 1.09
N THR A 200 3.62 17.63 2.08
CA THR A 200 3.55 19.06 2.30
C THR A 200 4.78 19.72 1.68
N MET A 201 4.78 21.05 1.56
CA MET A 201 5.98 21.76 1.13
C MET A 201 7.18 21.46 2.04
N LEU A 202 6.98 21.39 3.36
CA LEU A 202 8.03 21.00 4.29
C LEU A 202 8.53 19.58 4.05
N GLY A 203 7.61 18.66 3.74
CA GLY A 203 7.95 17.27 3.43
C GLY A 203 8.81 17.16 2.17
N GLU A 204 8.47 17.88 1.12
CA GLU A 204 9.29 17.91 -0.11
C GLU A 204 10.66 18.52 0.15
N MET A 205 10.72 19.61 0.92
CA MET A 205 12.01 20.21 1.30
C MET A 205 12.91 19.24 2.08
N ILE A 206 12.35 18.50 3.04
CA ILE A 206 13.10 17.50 3.80
C ILE A 206 13.58 16.38 2.87
N TYR A 207 12.74 15.93 1.96
CA TYR A 207 13.15 14.96 0.93
C TYR A 207 14.32 15.48 0.10
N ASP A 208 14.23 16.69 -0.43
CA ASP A 208 15.28 17.31 -1.25
C ASP A 208 16.59 17.48 -0.46
N VAL A 209 16.49 17.88 0.82
CA VAL A 209 17.67 17.97 1.71
C VAL A 209 18.34 16.61 1.86
N VAL A 210 17.57 15.54 2.10
CA VAL A 210 18.14 14.20 2.25
C VAL A 210 18.70 13.69 0.92
N ASP A 211 18.00 13.91 -0.22
CA ASP A 211 18.48 13.49 -1.53
C ASP A 211 19.83 14.13 -1.92
N HIS A 212 20.01 15.40 -1.58
CA HIS A 212 21.23 16.14 -1.90
C HIS A 212 22.32 16.09 -0.80
N SER A 213 22.07 15.37 0.30
CA SER A 213 23.03 15.21 1.39
C SER A 213 23.36 13.74 1.68
N ILE A 214 22.38 12.95 2.08
CA ILE A 214 22.55 11.54 2.45
C ILE A 214 21.55 10.68 1.65
N ARG A 215 21.63 10.75 0.34
CA ARG A 215 20.73 10.04 -0.58
C ARG A 215 20.52 8.54 -0.26
N PRO A 216 21.55 7.78 0.23
CA PRO A 216 21.34 6.39 0.61
C PRO A 216 20.24 6.16 1.65
N LEU A 217 19.89 7.16 2.48
CA LEU A 217 18.77 7.06 3.42
C LEU A 217 17.39 6.97 2.74
N LEU A 218 17.30 7.33 1.45
CA LEU A 218 16.08 7.19 0.64
C LEU A 218 15.99 5.84 -0.07
N ASN A 219 17.04 5.01 0.03
CA ASN A 219 17.08 3.71 -0.61
C ASN A 219 16.71 2.59 0.39
N PRO A 220 15.65 1.80 0.11
CA PRO A 220 15.27 0.66 0.95
C PRO A 220 16.37 -0.42 1.06
N GLU A 221 17.29 -0.50 0.09
CA GLU A 221 18.43 -1.43 0.15
C GLU A 221 19.35 -1.16 1.35
N LEU A 222 19.53 0.12 1.72
CA LEU A 222 20.30 0.45 2.91
C LEU A 222 19.68 -0.16 4.17
N THR A 223 18.36 -0.04 4.33
CA THR A 223 17.64 -0.67 5.45
C THR A 223 17.80 -2.18 5.40
N ALA A 224 17.61 -2.81 4.22
CA ALA A 224 17.78 -4.23 4.04
C ALA A 224 19.19 -4.71 4.42
N SER A 225 20.24 -3.97 4.05
CA SER A 225 21.63 -4.31 4.36
C SER A 225 21.92 -4.24 5.86
N TRP A 226 21.33 -3.28 6.57
CA TRP A 226 21.47 -3.20 8.03
C TRP A 226 20.70 -4.32 8.74
N GLU A 227 19.48 -4.65 8.30
CA GLU A 227 18.71 -5.79 8.83
C GLU A 227 19.45 -7.11 8.60
N LYS A 228 20.06 -7.30 7.42
CA LYS A 228 20.91 -8.46 7.14
C LYS A 228 22.10 -8.52 8.07
N GLY A 229 22.73 -7.39 8.35
CA GLY A 229 23.82 -7.31 9.33
C GLY A 229 23.40 -7.75 10.74
N LEU A 230 22.16 -7.40 11.17
CA LEU A 230 21.62 -7.88 12.45
C LEU A 230 21.38 -9.40 12.43
N THR A 231 20.94 -9.96 11.31
CA THR A 231 20.83 -11.42 11.15
C THR A 231 22.20 -12.10 11.34
N TYR A 232 23.25 -11.58 10.73
CA TYR A 232 24.61 -12.11 10.90
C TYR A 232 25.09 -12.04 12.35
N VAL A 233 24.70 -11.00 13.11
CA VAL A 233 25.01 -10.95 14.55
C VAL A 233 24.23 -12.03 15.32
N ALA A 234 22.95 -12.24 14.98
CA ALA A 234 22.12 -13.25 15.63
C ALA A 234 22.60 -14.68 15.33
N ASP A 235 23.10 -14.92 14.12
CA ASP A 235 23.64 -16.22 13.69
C ASP A 235 25.07 -16.45 14.19
N GLY A 236 25.73 -15.41 14.72
CA GLY A 236 27.12 -15.47 15.21
C GLY A 236 28.20 -15.35 14.14
N ASP A 237 27.81 -14.98 12.91
CA ASP A 237 28.75 -14.79 11.79
C ASP A 237 29.62 -13.54 11.95
N ILE A 238 29.10 -12.52 12.63
CA ILE A 238 29.85 -11.32 13.04
C ILE A 238 29.53 -10.96 14.49
N THR A 239 30.45 -10.25 15.14
CA THR A 239 30.23 -9.78 16.51
C THR A 239 29.38 -8.50 16.54
N SER A 240 28.72 -8.25 17.69
CA SER A 240 28.02 -6.98 17.94
C SER A 240 28.97 -5.77 17.78
N ASP A 241 30.23 -5.90 18.24
CA ASP A 241 31.19 -4.81 18.15
C ASP A 241 31.60 -4.50 16.71
N GLU A 242 31.74 -5.51 15.87
CA GLU A 242 31.98 -5.32 14.42
C GLU A 242 30.82 -4.63 13.74
N TYR A 243 29.57 -5.04 14.07
CA TYR A 243 28.37 -4.40 13.55
C TYR A 243 28.31 -2.94 13.98
N MET A 244 28.46 -2.65 15.27
CA MET A 244 28.43 -1.29 15.82
C MET A 244 29.54 -0.41 15.23
N LYS A 245 30.74 -0.94 15.07
CA LYS A 245 31.84 -0.22 14.41
C LYS A 245 31.48 0.18 12.98
N LYS A 246 30.89 -0.73 12.19
CA LYS A 246 30.40 -0.42 10.82
C LYS A 246 29.35 0.69 10.84
N LEU A 247 28.43 0.66 11.81
CA LEU A 247 27.40 1.68 11.97
C LEU A 247 27.99 3.04 12.34
N ASP A 248 28.89 3.08 13.31
CA ASP A 248 29.60 4.30 13.72
C ASP A 248 30.40 4.91 12.57
N ASP A 249 31.15 4.08 11.84
CA ASP A 249 31.89 4.51 10.64
C ASP A 249 30.96 5.07 9.55
N PHE A 250 29.80 4.46 9.35
CA PHE A 250 28.81 4.97 8.40
C PHE A 250 28.29 6.34 8.85
N VAL A 251 27.83 6.46 10.10
CA VAL A 251 27.27 7.71 10.64
C VAL A 251 28.33 8.82 10.61
N SER A 252 29.54 8.53 11.08
CA SER A 252 30.66 9.49 11.12
C SER A 252 31.02 10.02 9.73
N ARG A 253 31.21 9.11 8.76
CA ARG A 253 31.53 9.51 7.38
C ARG A 253 30.43 10.35 6.76
N ARG A 254 29.16 9.97 6.94
CA ARG A 254 28.02 10.73 6.38
C ARG A 254 27.86 12.09 7.05
N THR A 255 28.05 12.15 8.37
CA THR A 255 27.98 13.43 9.11
C THR A 255 29.08 14.38 8.64
N LEU A 256 30.31 13.91 8.50
CA LEU A 256 31.43 14.72 8.01
C LEU A 256 31.19 15.18 6.57
N ALA A 257 30.66 14.30 5.70
CA ALA A 257 30.32 14.66 4.32
C ALA A 257 29.26 15.78 4.28
N VAL A 258 28.20 15.69 5.08
CA VAL A 258 27.16 16.72 5.17
C VAL A 258 27.73 18.05 5.67
N LYS A 259 28.61 18.04 6.68
CA LYS A 259 29.26 19.25 7.18
C LYS A 259 30.14 19.95 6.12
N GLY A 260 30.68 19.20 5.19
CA GLY A 260 31.47 19.73 4.06
C GLY A 260 30.66 20.18 2.84
N LEU A 261 29.34 19.99 2.84
CA LEU A 261 28.49 20.38 1.70
C LEU A 261 28.41 21.90 1.56
N ASN A 262 28.47 22.35 0.31
CA ASN A 262 28.23 23.75 -0.08
C ASN A 262 27.19 23.79 -1.21
N ASN A 263 25.97 23.31 -0.90
CA ASN A 263 24.89 23.10 -1.86
C ASN A 263 23.66 24.01 -1.63
N GLN A 264 23.82 25.12 -0.91
CA GLN A 264 22.72 26.03 -0.55
C GLN A 264 22.01 26.58 -1.80
N TYR A 265 22.74 26.80 -2.90
CA TYR A 265 22.15 27.27 -4.14
C TYR A 265 21.24 26.22 -4.76
N GLN A 266 21.64 24.95 -4.76
CA GLN A 266 20.83 23.84 -5.26
C GLN A 266 19.57 23.67 -4.38
N MET A 267 19.72 23.75 -3.07
CA MET A 267 18.61 23.70 -2.12
C MET A 267 17.59 24.82 -2.36
N ARG A 268 18.09 26.03 -2.65
CA ARG A 268 17.21 27.15 -2.99
C ARG A 268 16.43 26.89 -4.28
N ALA A 269 17.07 26.35 -5.31
CA ALA A 269 16.40 26.00 -6.56
C ALA A 269 15.31 24.92 -6.35
N CYS A 270 15.57 23.89 -5.55
CA CYS A 270 14.58 22.90 -5.17
C CYS A 270 13.38 23.51 -4.45
N TYR A 271 13.65 24.38 -3.47
CA TYR A 271 12.60 25.13 -2.75
C TYR A 271 11.74 25.95 -3.72
N ASP A 272 12.35 26.74 -4.58
CA ASP A 272 11.63 27.63 -5.50
C ASP A 272 10.79 26.81 -6.50
N LYS A 273 11.26 25.64 -6.91
CA LYS A 273 10.50 24.69 -7.73
C LYS A 273 9.30 24.10 -6.98
N ALA A 274 9.51 23.57 -5.78
CA ALA A 274 8.45 23.00 -4.95
C ALA A 274 7.39 24.05 -4.60
N ALA A 275 7.80 25.28 -4.27
CA ALA A 275 6.91 26.37 -3.85
C ALA A 275 5.83 26.73 -4.91
N GLN A 276 6.08 26.44 -6.19
CA GLN A 276 5.12 26.70 -7.26
C GLN A 276 3.84 25.85 -7.13
N PHE A 277 3.92 24.69 -6.49
CA PHE A 277 2.81 23.77 -6.33
C PHE A 277 2.03 23.97 -5.04
N TYR A 278 2.51 24.84 -4.14
CA TYR A 278 1.87 25.11 -2.84
C TYR A 278 1.34 26.53 -2.76
N LYS A 279 0.09 26.66 -2.25
CA LYS A 279 -0.50 27.99 -2.01
C LYS A 279 0.32 28.73 -0.98
N LYS A 280 0.68 29.98 -1.29
CA LYS A 280 1.30 30.88 -0.29
C LYS A 280 0.35 31.04 0.90
N PRO A 281 0.84 30.93 2.15
CA PRO A 281 0.00 31.19 3.30
C PRO A 281 -0.54 32.64 3.21
N VAL A 282 -1.86 32.78 3.28
CA VAL A 282 -2.50 34.07 3.37
C VAL A 282 -2.04 34.70 4.68
N ARG A 283 -1.22 35.74 4.62
CA ARG A 283 -0.91 36.54 5.80
C ARG A 283 -2.22 37.10 6.32
N LYS A 284 -2.68 36.64 7.50
CA LYS A 284 -3.73 37.33 8.22
C LYS A 284 -3.17 38.71 8.57
N THR A 285 -3.54 39.70 7.79
CA THR A 285 -3.34 41.10 8.19
C THR A 285 -4.12 41.27 9.48
N GLY A 286 -3.39 41.47 10.60
CA GLY A 286 -4.00 41.77 11.87
C GLY A 286 -4.87 43.03 11.69
N LYS A 287 -6.14 42.92 12.05
CA LYS A 287 -6.93 44.10 12.34
C LYS A 287 -6.35 44.70 13.63
N THR A 288 -5.70 45.83 13.51
CA THR A 288 -5.50 46.79 14.60
C THR A 288 -6.84 47.20 15.13
#